data_c0b2b95166bc6f910fd278fc94834f43
#
_entry.id   c0b2b95166bc6f910fd278fc94834f43
#
_cell.length_a   1.000
_cell.length_b   1.000
_cell.length_c   1.000
_cell.angle_alpha   90.00
_cell.angle_beta   90.00
_cell.angle_gamma   90.00
#
_symmetry.space_group_name_H-M   'P 1'
#
loop_
_entity.id
_entity.type
_entity.pdbx_description
1 polymer ?
#
loop_
_entity_poly.entity_id
_entity_poly.type
_entity_poly.pdbx_seq_one_letter_code
_entity_poly.pdbx_strand_id
1 'polypeptide(L)'
;MKVMTMSSNQTTNGKLTNKDLTQIYGRYIHLNGMNDYPGQMHAGFTYSIIPALKKIYADNKEKRVDAYQRHMNEYFNVTPYLCGLPLGVVLAMEEQNAADDDFDTSTITGIKTALMGPLSAIGDTLFHATLRVIATAVVISMASAGNILGPILFMLIFNIPQFICRWWSLKSGYSMGTKLLEQAESSGIMEKISYAASVIGLAAIGAMTAFNVSLSCALTIPNAAGGDPTAVQSLFDAVCPKILPLGLVLLCYWLLAKKKVNVIPLLLGLLVVGVILRLLGIIA
;
A
#
# COMPACT_ATOMS: atom_id res chain seq x y z
N MET A 1 -38.41 -14.70 -36.99
CA MET A 1 -37.03 -14.19 -36.94
C MET A 1 -37.17 -12.69 -36.67
N LYS A 2 -37.19 -12.33 -35.38
CA LYS A 2 -37.31 -10.95 -34.94
C LYS A 2 -35.94 -10.53 -34.42
N VAL A 3 -35.25 -9.71 -35.19
CA VAL A 3 -33.99 -9.08 -34.79
C VAL A 3 -34.33 -8.10 -33.68
N MET A 4 -33.93 -8.41 -32.46
CA MET A 4 -33.91 -7.47 -31.35
C MET A 4 -32.76 -6.49 -31.61
N THR A 5 -33.10 -5.29 -32.06
CA THR A 5 -32.22 -4.13 -31.99
C THR A 5 -31.99 -3.81 -30.53
N MET A 6 -30.77 -4.11 -30.04
CA MET A 6 -30.30 -3.59 -28.79
C MET A 6 -30.21 -2.07 -28.87
N SER A 7 -31.08 -1.42 -28.12
CA SER A 7 -31.09 0.03 -27.95
C SER A 7 -29.87 0.41 -27.11
N SER A 8 -28.90 1.05 -27.72
CA SER A 8 -27.75 1.69 -27.07
C SER A 8 -28.19 2.97 -26.37
N ASN A 9 -28.98 2.86 -25.32
CA ASN A 9 -29.15 3.93 -24.34
C ASN A 9 -28.33 3.58 -23.09
N GLN A 10 -27.01 3.58 -23.21
CA GLN A 10 -26.15 3.75 -22.05
C GLN A 10 -26.34 5.18 -21.54
N THR A 11 -27.18 5.31 -20.55
CA THR A 11 -27.32 6.54 -19.77
C THR A 11 -25.96 6.89 -19.15
N THR A 12 -25.38 8.01 -19.56
CA THR A 12 -24.13 8.61 -19.03
C THR A 12 -24.23 9.03 -17.55
N ASN A 13 -25.21 8.53 -16.81
CA ASN A 13 -25.60 9.00 -15.48
C ASN A 13 -24.68 8.54 -14.33
N GLY A 14 -23.67 7.70 -14.55
CA GLY A 14 -22.79 7.19 -13.48
C GLY A 14 -21.33 7.66 -13.57
N LYS A 15 -20.83 8.07 -14.76
CA LYS A 15 -19.40 8.38 -14.91
C LYS A 15 -18.97 9.61 -14.13
N LEU A 16 -17.83 9.49 -13.45
CA LEU A 16 -17.24 10.58 -12.67
C LEU A 16 -16.58 11.61 -13.58
N THR A 17 -16.77 12.87 -13.26
CA THR A 17 -16.15 14.01 -13.94
C THR A 17 -14.93 14.51 -13.21
N ASN A 18 -14.12 15.37 -13.83
CA ASN A 18 -13.02 16.04 -13.14
C ASN A 18 -13.47 16.84 -11.90
N LYS A 19 -14.71 17.36 -11.90
CA LYS A 19 -15.28 18.05 -10.74
C LYS A 19 -15.52 17.08 -9.58
N ASP A 20 -16.00 15.88 -9.87
CA ASP A 20 -16.18 14.83 -8.86
C ASP A 20 -14.83 14.38 -8.29
N LEU A 21 -13.81 14.18 -9.14
CA LEU A 21 -12.45 13.85 -8.71
C LEU A 21 -11.85 14.95 -7.82
N THR A 22 -12.13 16.24 -8.11
CA THR A 22 -11.69 17.35 -7.26
C THR A 22 -12.37 17.31 -5.89
N GLN A 23 -13.65 16.98 -5.83
CA GLN A 23 -14.38 16.82 -4.56
C GLN A 23 -13.84 15.65 -3.75
N ILE A 24 -13.55 14.51 -4.42
CA ILE A 24 -12.92 13.34 -3.80
C ILE A 24 -11.54 13.70 -3.26
N TYR A 25 -10.73 14.42 -4.04
CA TYR A 25 -9.41 14.87 -3.63
C TYR A 25 -9.46 15.72 -2.36
N GLY A 26 -10.38 16.66 -2.26
CA GLY A 26 -10.55 17.48 -1.06
C GLY A 26 -10.84 16.65 0.20
N ARG A 27 -11.59 15.56 0.08
CA ARG A 27 -11.82 14.60 1.19
C ARG A 27 -10.63 13.68 1.44
N TYR A 28 -9.96 13.25 0.38
CA TYR A 28 -8.80 12.39 0.43
C TYR A 28 -7.62 13.01 1.20
N ILE A 29 -7.52 14.33 1.24
CA ILE A 29 -6.52 15.03 2.07
C ILE A 29 -6.65 14.62 3.54
N HIS A 30 -7.87 14.33 4.01
CA HIS A 30 -8.18 13.93 5.38
C HIS A 30 -8.11 12.42 5.63
N LEU A 31 -7.53 11.63 4.71
CA LEU A 31 -7.45 10.17 4.79
C LEU A 31 -6.96 9.67 6.16
N ASN A 32 -5.91 10.28 6.71
CA ASN A 32 -5.30 9.88 7.98
C ASN A 32 -6.02 10.43 9.21
N GLY A 33 -7.05 11.25 9.04
CA GLY A 33 -7.85 11.77 10.15
C GLY A 33 -8.78 10.76 10.81
N MET A 34 -8.94 9.60 10.18
CA MET A 34 -9.87 8.54 10.60
C MET A 34 -9.17 7.18 10.56
N ASN A 35 -8.21 6.97 11.46
CA ASN A 35 -7.52 5.69 11.61
C ASN A 35 -8.03 4.95 12.83
N ASP A 36 -8.22 3.65 12.72
CA ASP A 36 -8.45 2.75 13.83
C ASP A 36 -7.48 1.57 13.81
N TYR A 37 -7.43 0.81 14.89
CA TYR A 37 -6.50 -0.31 15.01
C TYR A 37 -6.83 -1.47 14.05
N PRO A 38 -8.09 -1.94 13.93
CA PRO A 38 -8.40 -3.10 13.10
C PRO A 38 -8.39 -2.81 11.59
N GLY A 39 -8.85 -1.65 11.15
CA GLY A 39 -9.03 -1.34 9.72
C GLY A 39 -8.03 -0.32 9.16
N GLN A 40 -7.24 0.32 10.03
CA GLN A 40 -6.29 1.38 9.70
C GLN A 40 -6.95 2.57 8.99
N MET A 41 -6.67 2.79 7.72
CA MET A 41 -7.17 3.94 6.94
C MET A 41 -8.52 3.67 6.26
N HIS A 42 -9.18 2.54 6.51
CA HIS A 42 -10.41 2.13 5.81
C HIS A 42 -11.54 3.19 5.91
N ALA A 43 -11.71 3.78 7.09
CA ALA A 43 -12.74 4.80 7.31
C ALA A 43 -12.43 6.09 6.51
N GLY A 44 -11.17 6.54 6.49
CA GLY A 44 -10.73 7.67 5.68
C GLY A 44 -10.81 7.41 4.18
N PHE A 45 -10.53 6.18 3.74
CA PHE A 45 -10.73 5.74 2.37
C PHE A 45 -12.21 5.83 1.97
N THR A 46 -13.09 5.21 2.77
CA THR A 46 -14.54 5.23 2.53
C THR A 46 -15.07 6.67 2.53
N TYR A 47 -14.70 7.48 3.53
CA TYR A 47 -15.07 8.90 3.59
C TYR A 47 -14.73 9.66 2.32
N SER A 48 -13.55 9.38 1.74
CA SER A 48 -13.07 10.04 0.53
C SER A 48 -13.97 9.74 -0.69
N ILE A 49 -14.45 8.50 -0.83
CA ILE A 49 -15.22 8.05 -1.99
C ILE A 49 -16.74 8.19 -1.83
N ILE A 50 -17.27 8.55 -0.64
CA ILE A 50 -18.71 8.74 -0.42
C ILE A 50 -19.40 9.58 -1.53
N PRO A 51 -18.88 10.74 -1.97
CA PRO A 51 -19.53 11.54 -3.00
C PRO A 51 -19.65 10.80 -4.34
N ALA A 52 -18.60 10.04 -4.69
CA ALA A 52 -18.58 9.22 -5.89
C ALA A 52 -19.61 8.10 -5.82
N LEU A 53 -19.62 7.32 -4.72
CA LEU A 53 -20.56 6.21 -4.55
C LEU A 53 -22.02 6.69 -4.54
N LYS A 54 -22.30 7.89 -4.02
CA LYS A 54 -23.64 8.51 -4.11
C LYS A 54 -24.05 8.81 -5.54
N LYS A 55 -23.11 9.19 -6.40
CA LYS A 55 -23.37 9.47 -7.80
C LYS A 55 -23.44 8.20 -8.63
N ILE A 56 -22.48 7.29 -8.45
CA ILE A 56 -22.38 6.00 -9.16
C ILE A 56 -23.65 5.17 -8.95
N TYR A 57 -24.10 5.06 -7.70
CA TYR A 57 -25.27 4.29 -7.30
C TYR A 57 -26.46 5.18 -6.96
N ALA A 58 -26.70 6.22 -7.76
CA ALA A 58 -27.80 7.17 -7.50
C ALA A 58 -29.16 6.47 -7.44
N ASP A 59 -29.38 5.56 -8.38
CA ASP A 59 -30.65 4.84 -8.58
C ASP A 59 -30.70 3.46 -7.89
N ASN A 60 -29.59 3.01 -7.30
CA ASN A 60 -29.51 1.72 -6.59
C ASN A 60 -28.97 1.88 -5.16
N LYS A 61 -29.91 2.07 -4.22
CA LYS A 61 -29.57 2.25 -2.80
C LYS A 61 -28.94 1.01 -2.18
N GLU A 62 -29.34 -0.19 -2.60
CA GLU A 62 -28.85 -1.45 -2.07
C GLU A 62 -27.36 -1.64 -2.44
N LYS A 63 -27.03 -1.62 -3.73
CA LYS A 63 -25.61 -1.67 -4.18
C LYS A 63 -24.76 -0.57 -3.55
N ARG A 64 -25.34 0.61 -3.30
CA ARG A 64 -24.62 1.71 -2.62
C ARG A 64 -24.29 1.38 -1.17
N VAL A 65 -25.22 0.76 -0.44
CA VAL A 65 -24.98 0.33 0.96
C VAL A 65 -23.92 -0.78 0.99
N ASP A 66 -24.00 -1.74 0.07
CA ASP A 66 -23.02 -2.81 -0.06
C ASP A 66 -21.61 -2.27 -0.34
N ALA A 67 -21.50 -1.27 -1.23
CA ALA A 67 -20.23 -0.59 -1.50
C ALA A 67 -19.67 0.11 -0.24
N TYR A 68 -20.51 0.80 0.54
CA TYR A 68 -20.08 1.37 1.82
C TYR A 68 -19.60 0.32 2.81
N GLN A 69 -20.35 -0.77 2.96
CA GLN A 69 -19.99 -1.87 3.86
C GLN A 69 -18.69 -2.55 3.43
N ARG A 70 -18.52 -2.81 2.14
CA ARG A 70 -17.28 -3.37 1.58
C ARG A 70 -16.09 -2.54 1.98
N HIS A 71 -16.09 -1.24 1.71
CA HIS A 71 -14.94 -0.38 1.99
C HIS A 71 -14.74 -0.05 3.47
N MET A 72 -15.80 -0.08 4.29
CA MET A 72 -15.71 0.11 5.74
C MET A 72 -15.24 -1.13 6.50
N ASN A 73 -15.47 -2.32 5.98
CA ASN A 73 -15.13 -3.57 6.68
C ASN A 73 -13.80 -4.18 6.23
N GLU A 74 -13.18 -3.62 5.17
CA GLU A 74 -11.90 -4.09 4.66
C GLU A 74 -10.73 -3.33 5.27
N TYR A 75 -9.70 -4.06 5.70
CA TYR A 75 -8.43 -3.45 6.07
C TYR A 75 -7.84 -2.66 4.89
N PHE A 76 -7.37 -1.46 5.16
CA PHE A 76 -6.70 -0.63 4.17
C PHE A 76 -5.59 0.22 4.78
N ASN A 77 -4.37 0.09 4.27
CA ASN A 77 -3.23 0.90 4.69
C ASN A 77 -2.28 1.10 3.50
N VAL A 78 -2.14 2.35 3.06
CA VAL A 78 -1.23 2.76 1.99
C VAL A 78 -0.63 4.11 2.36
N THR A 79 0.64 4.34 2.00
CA THR A 79 1.22 5.67 2.15
C THR A 79 0.30 6.74 1.56
N PRO A 80 -0.12 7.74 2.35
CA PRO A 80 -1.15 8.70 1.96
C PRO A 80 -0.90 9.42 0.63
N TYR A 81 0.36 9.55 0.23
CA TYR A 81 0.77 10.29 -0.96
C TYR A 81 0.47 9.57 -2.27
N LEU A 82 0.46 8.23 -2.23
CA LEU A 82 0.16 7.35 -3.37
C LEU A 82 -1.21 6.66 -3.28
N CYS A 83 -1.91 6.81 -2.17
CA CYS A 83 -3.23 6.22 -1.93
C CYS A 83 -4.27 6.65 -2.99
N GLY A 84 -4.05 7.76 -3.68
CA GLY A 84 -4.90 8.18 -4.79
C GLY A 84 -4.99 7.15 -5.91
N LEU A 85 -3.93 6.36 -6.13
CA LEU A 85 -3.90 5.36 -7.20
C LEU A 85 -4.90 4.22 -6.95
N PRO A 86 -4.86 3.46 -5.84
CA PRO A 86 -5.88 2.46 -5.56
C PRO A 86 -7.28 3.07 -5.42
N LEU A 87 -7.40 4.29 -4.89
CA LEU A 87 -8.67 4.98 -4.77
C LEU A 87 -9.28 5.25 -6.15
N GLY A 88 -8.50 5.74 -7.12
CA GLY A 88 -8.95 5.97 -8.48
C GLY A 88 -9.34 4.69 -9.22
N VAL A 89 -8.54 3.61 -9.09
CA VAL A 89 -8.86 2.31 -9.68
C VAL A 89 -10.16 1.74 -9.12
N VAL A 90 -10.33 1.79 -7.79
CA VAL A 90 -11.57 1.34 -7.13
C VAL A 90 -12.79 2.11 -7.62
N LEU A 91 -12.67 3.43 -7.82
CA LEU A 91 -13.78 4.23 -8.35
C LEU A 91 -14.21 3.79 -9.75
N ALA A 92 -13.26 3.49 -10.64
CA ALA A 92 -13.57 2.98 -11.97
C ALA A 92 -14.26 1.60 -11.89
N MET A 93 -13.81 0.73 -10.97
CA MET A 93 -14.42 -0.58 -10.76
C MET A 93 -15.83 -0.49 -10.16
N GLU A 94 -16.08 0.47 -9.26
CA GLU A 94 -17.42 0.71 -8.73
C GLU A 94 -18.38 1.25 -9.82
N GLU A 95 -17.88 2.05 -10.79
CA GLU A 95 -18.66 2.42 -11.96
C GLU A 95 -19.04 1.21 -12.82
N GLN A 96 -18.11 0.27 -13.02
CA GLN A 96 -18.38 -0.97 -13.74
C GLN A 96 -19.39 -1.85 -12.99
N ASN A 97 -19.23 -2.01 -11.68
CA ASN A 97 -20.18 -2.75 -10.85
C ASN A 97 -21.60 -2.13 -10.87
N ALA A 98 -21.70 -0.82 -11.06
CA ALA A 98 -22.99 -0.17 -11.19
C ALA A 98 -23.65 -0.44 -12.57
N ALA A 99 -22.84 -0.62 -13.59
CA ALA A 99 -23.29 -0.84 -14.97
C ALA A 99 -23.56 -2.33 -15.29
N ASP A 100 -22.92 -3.25 -14.56
CA ASP A 100 -22.98 -4.69 -14.78
C ASP A 100 -23.40 -5.40 -13.48
N ASP A 101 -24.52 -6.12 -13.53
CA ASP A 101 -25.04 -6.86 -12.39
C ASP A 101 -24.27 -8.16 -12.11
N ASP A 102 -23.58 -8.70 -13.12
CA ASP A 102 -22.76 -9.92 -13.01
C ASP A 102 -21.31 -9.61 -12.62
N PHE A 103 -20.97 -8.34 -12.34
CA PHE A 103 -19.62 -7.94 -11.96
C PHE A 103 -19.19 -8.57 -10.63
N ASP A 104 -18.06 -9.28 -10.64
CA ASP A 104 -17.49 -9.88 -9.43
C ASP A 104 -16.82 -8.82 -8.53
N THR A 105 -17.54 -8.41 -7.49
CA THR A 105 -17.06 -7.41 -6.52
C THR A 105 -15.84 -7.85 -5.72
N SER A 106 -15.51 -9.15 -5.69
CA SER A 106 -14.29 -9.64 -5.02
C SER A 106 -13.03 -9.14 -5.72
N THR A 107 -13.12 -8.81 -7.01
CA THR A 107 -12.03 -8.21 -7.80
C THR A 107 -11.64 -6.83 -7.27
N ILE A 108 -12.61 -6.03 -6.79
CA ILE A 108 -12.35 -4.72 -6.17
C ILE A 108 -11.46 -4.89 -4.94
N THR A 109 -11.84 -5.81 -4.06
CA THR A 109 -11.07 -6.14 -2.86
C THR A 109 -9.69 -6.69 -3.20
N GLY A 110 -9.61 -7.57 -4.19
CA GLY A 110 -8.37 -8.18 -4.66
C GLY A 110 -7.36 -7.14 -5.15
N ILE A 111 -7.76 -6.23 -6.05
CA ILE A 111 -6.89 -5.18 -6.60
C ILE A 111 -6.51 -4.16 -5.52
N LYS A 112 -7.46 -3.74 -4.70
CA LYS A 112 -7.23 -2.84 -3.56
C LYS A 112 -6.15 -3.41 -2.65
N THR A 113 -6.25 -4.70 -2.30
CA THR A 113 -5.29 -5.41 -1.44
C THR A 113 -3.93 -5.57 -2.11
N ALA A 114 -3.89 -5.97 -3.39
CA ALA A 114 -2.66 -6.17 -4.14
C ALA A 114 -1.82 -4.89 -4.29
N LEU A 115 -2.48 -3.73 -4.38
CA LEU A 115 -1.80 -2.43 -4.50
C LEU A 115 -1.25 -1.90 -3.16
N MET A 116 -1.74 -2.37 -2.00
CA MET A 116 -1.35 -1.83 -0.70
C MET A 116 0.15 -1.93 -0.43
N GLY A 117 0.73 -3.11 -0.54
CA GLY A 117 2.14 -3.35 -0.25
C GLY A 117 3.10 -2.54 -1.12
N PRO A 118 3.03 -2.67 -2.46
CA PRO A 118 3.90 -1.94 -3.36
C PRO A 118 3.85 -0.42 -3.19
N LEU A 119 2.64 0.13 -3.11
CA LEU A 119 2.47 1.58 -2.99
C LEU A 119 2.91 2.13 -1.64
N SER A 120 2.73 1.36 -0.56
CA SER A 120 3.28 1.73 0.75
C SER A 120 4.80 1.74 0.71
N ALA A 121 5.44 0.68 0.19
CA ALA A 121 6.89 0.59 0.10
C ALA A 121 7.50 1.75 -0.69
N ILE A 122 6.97 2.01 -1.89
CA ILE A 122 7.43 3.11 -2.75
C ILE A 122 7.20 4.46 -2.08
N GLY A 123 6.00 4.68 -1.56
CA GLY A 123 5.63 5.95 -0.96
C GLY A 123 6.41 6.28 0.31
N ASP A 124 6.62 5.29 1.19
CA ASP A 124 7.41 5.47 2.41
C ASP A 124 8.88 5.78 2.09
N THR A 125 9.45 5.09 1.11
CA THR A 125 10.82 5.35 0.65
C THR A 125 10.96 6.74 0.07
N LEU A 126 10.07 7.15 -0.83
CA LEU A 126 10.16 8.44 -1.50
C LEU A 126 9.90 9.62 -0.54
N PHE A 127 8.85 9.53 0.28
CA PHE A 127 8.42 10.67 1.10
C PHE A 127 9.05 10.65 2.49
N HIS A 128 9.06 9.52 3.19
CA HIS A 128 9.56 9.47 4.56
C HIS A 128 11.07 9.25 4.64
N ALA A 129 11.64 8.35 3.84
CA ALA A 129 13.07 8.08 3.88
C ALA A 129 13.89 9.06 3.03
N THR A 130 13.34 9.61 1.95
CA THR A 130 14.11 10.48 1.04
C THR A 130 13.71 11.95 1.18
N LEU A 131 12.49 12.32 0.80
CA LEU A 131 12.09 13.74 0.72
C LEU A 131 12.14 14.42 2.08
N ARG A 132 11.68 13.77 3.14
CA ARG A 132 11.72 14.33 4.50
C ARG A 132 13.15 14.54 4.98
N VAL A 133 14.06 13.62 4.70
CA VAL A 133 15.47 13.73 5.08
C VAL A 133 16.14 14.89 4.34
N ILE A 134 15.91 15.00 3.02
CA ILE A 134 16.41 16.13 2.21
C ILE A 134 15.85 17.45 2.73
N ALA A 135 14.55 17.55 2.96
CA ALA A 135 13.91 18.75 3.47
C ALA A 135 14.52 19.16 4.82
N THR A 136 14.75 18.20 5.73
CA THR A 136 15.40 18.46 7.02
C THR A 136 16.83 18.95 6.84
N ALA A 137 17.63 18.29 6.00
CA ALA A 137 19.03 18.65 5.76
C ALA A 137 19.19 20.09 5.22
N VAL A 138 18.26 20.50 4.34
CA VAL A 138 18.28 21.88 3.77
C VAL A 138 17.99 22.95 4.82
N VAL A 139 17.12 22.67 5.79
CA VAL A 139 16.60 23.72 6.68
C VAL A 139 17.18 23.69 8.09
N ILE A 140 17.88 22.63 8.48
CA ILE A 140 18.29 22.40 9.87
C ILE A 140 19.21 23.52 10.41
N SER A 141 20.14 24.02 9.59
CA SER A 141 21.05 25.10 9.98
C SER A 141 20.28 26.42 10.24
N MET A 142 19.30 26.72 9.41
CA MET A 142 18.44 27.92 9.58
C MET A 142 17.59 27.81 10.85
N ALA A 143 16.99 26.67 11.07
CA ALA A 143 16.16 26.41 12.25
C ALA A 143 16.98 26.43 13.54
N SER A 144 18.19 25.88 13.54
CA SER A 144 19.11 25.91 14.68
C SER A 144 19.60 27.29 15.01
N ALA A 145 19.66 28.21 14.03
CA ALA A 145 19.97 29.62 14.22
C ALA A 145 18.76 30.47 14.70
N GLY A 146 17.62 29.83 15.00
CA GLY A 146 16.38 30.49 15.41
C GLY A 146 15.63 31.19 14.27
N ASN A 147 15.98 30.93 13.01
CA ASN A 147 15.34 31.57 11.87
C ASN A 147 14.01 30.88 11.55
N ILE A 148 12.90 31.60 11.68
CA ILE A 148 11.54 31.11 11.42
C ILE A 148 11.33 30.65 9.96
N LEU A 149 12.14 31.10 9.02
CA LEU A 149 12.08 30.65 7.63
C LEU A 149 12.45 29.14 7.46
N GLY A 150 13.25 28.60 8.37
CA GLY A 150 13.61 27.18 8.35
C GLY A 150 12.37 26.25 8.39
N PRO A 151 11.54 26.30 9.45
CA PRO A 151 10.30 25.53 9.53
C PRO A 151 9.33 25.79 8.37
N ILE A 152 9.20 27.07 7.93
CA ILE A 152 8.32 27.41 6.79
C ILE A 152 8.82 26.72 5.51
N LEU A 153 10.11 26.78 5.23
CA LEU A 153 10.72 26.17 4.05
C LEU A 153 10.60 24.64 4.11
N PHE A 154 10.77 24.03 5.30
CA PHE A 154 10.51 22.61 5.50
C PHE A 154 9.08 22.23 5.07
N MET A 155 8.10 22.97 5.57
CA MET A 155 6.70 22.75 5.24
C MET A 155 6.42 22.83 3.73
N LEU A 156 7.04 23.79 3.05
CA LEU A 156 6.89 23.95 1.60
C LEU A 156 7.57 22.80 0.82
N ILE A 157 8.83 22.51 1.14
CA ILE A 157 9.60 21.44 0.45
C ILE A 157 8.92 20.10 0.62
N PHE A 158 8.40 19.79 1.81
CA PHE A 158 7.77 18.50 2.08
C PHE A 158 6.33 18.41 1.55
N ASN A 159 5.52 19.46 1.73
CA ASN A 159 4.09 19.38 1.44
C ASN A 159 3.73 19.61 -0.03
N ILE A 160 4.44 20.52 -0.75
CA ILE A 160 4.09 20.80 -2.15
C ILE A 160 4.19 19.53 -3.02
N PRO A 161 5.30 18.77 -3.02
CA PRO A 161 5.39 17.54 -3.81
C PRO A 161 4.33 16.50 -3.43
N GLN A 162 4.01 16.36 -2.14
CA GLN A 162 3.01 15.37 -1.71
C GLN A 162 1.58 15.73 -2.18
N PHE A 163 1.19 17.02 -2.17
CA PHE A 163 -0.14 17.41 -2.68
C PHE A 163 -0.24 17.19 -4.19
N ILE A 164 0.81 17.50 -4.93
CA ILE A 164 0.88 17.23 -6.37
C ILE A 164 0.78 15.73 -6.63
N CYS A 165 1.54 14.93 -5.89
CA CYS A 165 1.55 13.46 -6.03
C CYS A 165 0.18 12.83 -5.70
N ARG A 166 -0.49 13.29 -4.65
CA ARG A 166 -1.86 12.85 -4.30
C ARG A 166 -2.86 13.11 -5.42
N TRP A 167 -2.83 14.30 -6.00
CA TRP A 167 -3.71 14.64 -7.12
C TRP A 167 -3.41 13.81 -8.35
N TRP A 168 -2.13 13.72 -8.72
CA TRP A 168 -1.69 12.96 -9.87
C TRP A 168 -2.01 11.47 -9.73
N SER A 169 -1.77 10.87 -8.57
CA SER A 169 -2.06 9.46 -8.30
C SER A 169 -3.55 9.14 -8.40
N LEU A 170 -4.43 10.01 -7.87
CA LEU A 170 -5.89 9.84 -7.97
C LEU A 170 -6.35 9.86 -9.44
N LYS A 171 -5.92 10.88 -10.19
CA LYS A 171 -6.30 11.04 -11.59
C LYS A 171 -5.76 9.90 -12.47
N SER A 172 -4.50 9.52 -12.24
CA SER A 172 -3.87 8.40 -12.95
C SER A 172 -4.54 7.07 -12.62
N GLY A 173 -4.84 6.82 -11.34
CA GLY A 173 -5.53 5.62 -10.90
C GLY A 173 -6.91 5.48 -11.55
N TYR A 174 -7.69 6.54 -11.57
CA TYR A 174 -9.00 6.52 -12.22
C TYR A 174 -8.89 6.29 -13.74
N SER A 175 -7.99 6.99 -14.42
CA SER A 175 -7.76 6.80 -15.86
C SER A 175 -7.20 5.41 -16.19
N MET A 176 -6.34 4.85 -15.36
CA MET A 176 -5.86 3.47 -15.53
C MET A 176 -6.98 2.46 -15.30
N GLY A 177 -7.78 2.64 -14.25
CA GLY A 177 -8.90 1.78 -13.93
C GLY A 177 -9.90 1.70 -15.08
N THR A 178 -10.32 2.83 -15.63
CA THR A 178 -11.26 2.86 -16.77
C THR A 178 -10.70 2.18 -18.01
N LYS A 179 -9.44 2.43 -18.36
CA LYS A 179 -8.80 1.77 -19.52
C LYS A 179 -8.65 0.26 -19.33
N LEU A 180 -8.29 -0.17 -18.11
CA LEU A 180 -8.16 -1.59 -17.80
C LEU A 180 -9.51 -2.32 -17.93
N LEU A 181 -10.59 -1.70 -17.49
CA LEU A 181 -11.93 -2.25 -17.60
C LEU A 181 -12.42 -2.31 -19.04
N GLU A 182 -12.22 -1.24 -19.83
CA GLU A 182 -12.53 -1.24 -21.26
C GLU A 182 -11.79 -2.35 -22.05
N GLN A 183 -10.55 -2.69 -21.62
CA GLN A 183 -9.77 -3.79 -22.20
C GLN A 183 -10.19 -5.17 -21.65
N ALA A 184 -10.65 -5.23 -20.40
CA ALA A 184 -11.04 -6.46 -19.74
C ALA A 184 -12.33 -7.07 -20.33
N GLU A 185 -13.28 -6.23 -20.75
CA GLU A 185 -14.49 -6.69 -21.44
C GLU A 185 -14.18 -7.52 -22.69
N SER A 186 -12.97 -7.36 -23.28
CA SER A 186 -12.61 -8.04 -24.53
C SER A 186 -11.72 -9.30 -24.39
N SER A 187 -11.13 -9.63 -23.21
CA SER A 187 -10.03 -10.62 -23.23
C SER A 187 -9.63 -11.34 -21.93
N GLY A 188 -10.43 -11.35 -20.87
CA GLY A 188 -10.06 -12.04 -19.61
C GLY A 188 -8.77 -11.50 -18.95
N ILE A 189 -8.42 -10.24 -19.21
CA ILE A 189 -7.21 -9.56 -18.73
C ILE A 189 -7.23 -9.35 -17.21
N MET A 190 -8.41 -9.34 -16.56
CA MET A 190 -8.53 -9.06 -15.13
C MET A 190 -7.75 -10.05 -14.24
N GLU A 191 -7.77 -11.34 -14.60
CA GLU A 191 -6.98 -12.35 -13.89
C GLU A 191 -5.47 -12.10 -14.04
N LYS A 192 -5.03 -11.69 -15.24
CA LYS A 192 -3.62 -11.36 -15.50
C LYS A 192 -3.18 -10.11 -14.74
N ILE A 193 -4.04 -9.11 -14.60
CA ILE A 193 -3.76 -7.89 -13.82
C ILE A 193 -3.64 -8.23 -12.34
N SER A 194 -4.57 -9.00 -11.79
CA SER A 194 -4.52 -9.45 -10.40
C SER A 194 -3.26 -10.29 -10.12
N TYR A 195 -2.88 -11.16 -11.05
CA TYR A 195 -1.65 -11.92 -10.98
C TYR A 195 -0.41 -11.01 -11.00
N ALA A 196 -0.33 -10.08 -11.96
CA ALA A 196 0.79 -9.14 -12.05
C ALA A 196 0.91 -8.25 -10.81
N ALA A 197 -0.21 -7.74 -10.29
CA ALA A 197 -0.24 -6.95 -9.06
C ALA A 197 0.24 -7.78 -7.85
N SER A 198 -0.15 -9.05 -7.76
CA SER A 198 0.30 -9.96 -6.71
C SER A 198 1.81 -10.23 -6.78
N VAL A 199 2.36 -10.44 -7.99
CA VAL A 199 3.81 -10.63 -8.20
C VAL A 199 4.58 -9.38 -7.77
N ILE A 200 4.13 -8.19 -8.18
CA ILE A 200 4.74 -6.91 -7.77
C ILE A 200 4.64 -6.74 -6.25
N GLY A 201 3.50 -7.08 -5.65
CA GLY A 201 3.28 -7.04 -4.21
C GLY A 201 4.26 -7.93 -3.45
N LEU A 202 4.43 -9.17 -3.88
CA LEU A 202 5.38 -10.11 -3.27
C LEU A 202 6.84 -9.65 -3.44
N ALA A 203 7.19 -9.12 -4.62
CA ALA A 203 8.52 -8.57 -4.87
C ALA A 203 8.81 -7.36 -3.94
N ALA A 204 7.83 -6.47 -3.76
CA ALA A 204 7.94 -5.34 -2.84
C ALA A 204 8.11 -5.78 -1.38
N ILE A 205 7.33 -6.78 -0.91
CA ILE A 205 7.47 -7.34 0.43
C ILE A 205 8.87 -7.96 0.63
N GLY A 206 9.37 -8.69 -0.37
CA GLY A 206 10.72 -9.23 -0.35
C GLY A 206 11.80 -8.14 -0.25
N ALA A 207 11.69 -7.09 -1.04
CA ALA A 207 12.58 -5.94 -0.99
C ALA A 207 12.52 -5.23 0.37
N MET A 208 11.32 -4.97 0.91
CA MET A 208 11.14 -4.40 2.25
C MET A 208 11.77 -5.26 3.34
N THR A 209 11.63 -6.57 3.26
CA THR A 209 12.28 -7.52 4.18
C THR A 209 13.80 -7.35 4.14
N ALA A 210 14.40 -7.31 2.95
CA ALA A 210 15.83 -7.18 2.78
C ALA A 210 16.40 -5.85 3.29
N PHE A 211 15.62 -4.74 3.15
CA PHE A 211 16.07 -3.40 3.56
C PHE A 211 15.77 -3.06 5.01
N ASN A 212 14.63 -3.49 5.54
CA ASN A 212 14.16 -3.06 6.86
C ASN A 212 14.42 -4.08 7.98
N VAL A 213 14.60 -5.36 7.65
CA VAL A 213 14.93 -6.38 8.64
C VAL A 213 16.42 -6.62 8.64
N SER A 214 17.09 -6.23 9.72
CA SER A 214 18.51 -6.51 9.96
C SER A 214 18.65 -7.61 11.00
N LEU A 215 19.20 -8.74 10.59
CA LEU A 215 19.57 -9.85 11.46
C LEU A 215 20.87 -10.42 10.92
N SER A 216 21.92 -10.38 11.73
CA SER A 216 23.23 -10.90 11.37
C SER A 216 23.75 -11.85 12.44
N CYS A 217 24.46 -12.88 12.01
CA CYS A 217 25.13 -13.84 12.90
C CYS A 217 26.47 -13.28 13.34
N ALA A 218 26.68 -13.23 14.67
CA ALA A 218 27.94 -12.74 15.26
C ALA A 218 29.01 -13.86 15.44
N LEU A 219 28.64 -15.11 15.19
CA LEU A 219 29.55 -16.25 15.38
C LEU A 219 30.68 -16.25 14.35
N THR A 220 31.86 -16.65 14.77
CA THR A 220 33.05 -16.82 13.94
C THR A 220 33.58 -18.24 14.07
N ILE A 221 34.12 -18.79 12.98
CA ILE A 221 34.80 -20.10 12.96
C ILE A 221 36.29 -19.84 12.97
N PRO A 222 37.01 -20.36 13.97
CA PRO A 222 38.48 -20.27 14.02
C PRO A 222 39.11 -20.91 12.76
N ASN A 223 40.07 -20.25 12.15
CA ASN A 223 40.77 -20.80 11.02
C ASN A 223 41.89 -21.73 11.51
N ALA A 224 41.80 -23.04 11.24
CA ALA A 224 42.77 -24.04 11.66
C ALA A 224 44.18 -23.83 11.11
N ALA A 225 44.34 -23.04 10.05
CA ALA A 225 45.60 -22.71 9.39
C ALA A 225 46.28 -21.43 9.92
N GLY A 226 45.78 -20.82 11.01
CA GLY A 226 46.39 -19.64 11.64
C GLY A 226 46.06 -18.31 10.94
N GLY A 227 45.01 -18.27 10.10
CA GLY A 227 44.48 -17.04 9.51
C GLY A 227 43.38 -16.39 10.33
N ASP A 228 42.84 -15.25 9.87
CA ASP A 228 41.71 -14.58 10.50
C ASP A 228 40.46 -15.48 10.57
N PRO A 229 39.68 -15.40 11.67
CA PRO A 229 38.50 -16.21 11.83
C PRO A 229 37.44 -15.86 10.79
N THR A 230 36.80 -16.87 10.20
CA THR A 230 35.77 -16.70 9.21
C THR A 230 34.44 -16.40 9.87
N ALA A 231 33.82 -15.27 9.53
CA ALA A 231 32.48 -14.94 10.03
C ALA A 231 31.43 -15.91 9.46
N VAL A 232 30.61 -16.51 10.31
CA VAL A 232 29.52 -17.40 9.86
C VAL A 232 28.52 -16.66 8.96
N GLN A 233 28.35 -15.36 9.18
CA GLN A 233 27.52 -14.50 8.33
C GLN A 233 27.94 -14.55 6.86
N SER A 234 29.25 -14.57 6.58
CA SER A 234 29.75 -14.59 5.19
C SER A 234 29.39 -15.89 4.47
N LEU A 235 29.25 -17.00 5.19
CA LEU A 235 28.81 -18.27 4.62
C LEU A 235 27.32 -18.23 4.25
N PHE A 236 26.50 -17.63 5.10
CA PHE A 236 25.07 -17.43 4.78
C PHE A 236 24.88 -16.50 3.59
N ASP A 237 25.62 -15.38 3.56
CA ASP A 237 25.53 -14.39 2.47
C ASP A 237 26.08 -14.92 1.14
N ALA A 238 27.00 -15.88 1.17
CA ALA A 238 27.52 -16.56 -0.03
C ALA A 238 26.45 -17.48 -0.68
N VAL A 239 25.56 -18.06 0.13
CA VAL A 239 24.46 -18.91 -0.37
C VAL A 239 23.29 -18.05 -0.83
N CYS A 240 22.84 -17.14 0.00
CA CYS A 240 21.75 -16.22 -0.30
C CYS A 240 21.87 -14.99 0.61
N PRO A 241 22.15 -13.81 0.04
CA PRO A 241 22.19 -12.57 0.80
C PRO A 241 20.88 -12.33 1.56
N LYS A 242 20.95 -11.94 2.83
CA LYS A 242 19.78 -11.67 3.67
C LYS A 242 18.89 -12.91 3.97
N ILE A 243 19.42 -14.13 3.89
CA ILE A 243 18.65 -15.35 4.19
C ILE A 243 18.12 -15.39 5.63
N LEU A 244 18.87 -14.87 6.61
CA LEU A 244 18.45 -14.82 8.02
C LEU A 244 17.25 -13.88 8.24
N PRO A 245 17.25 -12.63 7.73
CA PRO A 245 16.07 -11.79 7.72
C PRO A 245 14.85 -12.43 7.04
N LEU A 246 15.05 -13.07 5.90
CA LEU A 246 13.96 -13.75 5.18
C LEU A 246 13.40 -14.91 6.02
N GLY A 247 14.26 -15.75 6.59
CA GLY A 247 13.84 -16.85 7.46
C GLY A 247 13.05 -16.38 8.68
N LEU A 248 13.47 -15.28 9.31
CA LEU A 248 12.74 -14.68 10.42
C LEU A 248 11.34 -14.20 10.01
N VAL A 249 11.22 -13.50 8.89
CA VAL A 249 9.92 -13.02 8.39
C VAL A 249 9.01 -14.19 8.02
N LEU A 250 9.52 -15.23 7.35
CA LEU A 250 8.76 -16.43 7.03
C LEU A 250 8.30 -17.20 8.29
N LEU A 251 9.14 -17.26 9.33
CA LEU A 251 8.77 -17.84 10.62
C LEU A 251 7.63 -17.06 11.27
N CYS A 252 7.75 -15.73 11.31
CA CYS A 252 6.68 -14.86 11.83
C CYS A 252 5.38 -15.03 11.04
N TYR A 253 5.47 -15.05 9.72
CA TYR A 253 4.32 -15.30 8.85
C TYR A 253 3.66 -16.67 9.15
N TRP A 254 4.45 -17.73 9.29
CA TRP A 254 3.94 -19.05 9.61
C TRP A 254 3.24 -19.08 10.99
N LEU A 255 3.82 -18.43 12.00
CA LEU A 255 3.22 -18.33 13.33
C LEU A 255 1.89 -17.57 13.30
N LEU A 256 1.81 -16.45 12.58
CA LEU A 256 0.61 -15.64 12.48
C LEU A 256 -0.46 -16.33 11.60
N ALA A 257 -0.10 -16.76 10.39
CA ALA A 257 -1.05 -17.26 9.40
C ALA A 257 -1.51 -18.70 9.69
N LYS A 258 -0.57 -19.60 10.04
CA LYS A 258 -0.87 -21.03 10.24
C LYS A 258 -1.20 -21.37 11.70
N LYS A 259 -0.44 -20.84 12.64
CA LYS A 259 -0.64 -21.11 14.08
C LYS A 259 -1.58 -20.13 14.75
N LYS A 260 -1.99 -19.06 14.06
CA LYS A 260 -2.91 -18.01 14.56
C LYS A 260 -2.47 -17.42 15.91
N VAL A 261 -1.16 -17.31 16.11
CA VAL A 261 -0.59 -16.67 17.30
C VAL A 261 -0.93 -15.19 17.26
N ASN A 262 -1.34 -14.62 18.38
CA ASN A 262 -1.59 -13.18 18.46
C ASN A 262 -0.30 -12.38 18.28
N VAL A 263 -0.42 -11.20 17.67
CA VAL A 263 0.71 -10.31 17.36
C VAL A 263 1.47 -9.89 18.63
N ILE A 264 0.76 -9.57 19.72
CA ILE A 264 1.37 -9.08 20.98
C ILE A 264 2.33 -10.10 21.60
N PRO A 265 1.92 -11.35 21.89
CA PRO A 265 2.87 -12.35 22.42
C PRO A 265 3.99 -12.69 21.43
N LEU A 266 3.74 -12.62 20.11
CA LEU A 266 4.81 -12.80 19.12
C LEU A 266 5.86 -11.70 19.23
N LEU A 267 5.47 -10.43 19.32
CA LEU A 267 6.38 -9.29 19.46
C LEU A 267 7.19 -9.39 20.75
N LEU A 268 6.53 -9.70 21.88
CA LEU A 268 7.22 -9.88 23.16
C LEU A 268 8.19 -11.06 23.11
N GLY A 269 7.80 -12.16 22.47
CA GLY A 269 8.65 -13.32 22.26
C GLY A 269 9.90 -12.99 21.44
N LEU A 270 9.73 -12.27 20.32
CA LEU A 270 10.84 -11.81 19.48
C LEU A 270 11.81 -10.90 20.25
N LEU A 271 11.27 -9.98 21.07
CA LEU A 271 12.09 -9.10 21.89
C LEU A 271 12.92 -9.90 22.91
N VAL A 272 12.28 -10.80 23.65
CA VAL A 272 12.97 -11.65 24.66
C VAL A 272 14.02 -12.53 24.00
N VAL A 273 13.66 -13.23 22.91
CA VAL A 273 14.59 -14.10 22.17
C VAL A 273 15.75 -13.28 21.59
N GLY A 274 15.47 -12.11 21.00
CA GLY A 274 16.50 -11.23 20.46
C GLY A 274 17.50 -10.79 21.53
N VAL A 275 17.03 -10.37 22.71
CA VAL A 275 17.89 -10.01 23.84
C VAL A 275 18.75 -11.20 24.31
N ILE A 276 18.14 -12.38 24.45
CA ILE A 276 18.88 -13.59 24.87
C ILE A 276 19.96 -13.95 23.84
N LEU A 277 19.62 -13.98 22.55
CA LEU A 277 20.59 -14.32 21.50
C LEU A 277 21.74 -13.29 21.41
N ARG A 278 21.44 -12.02 21.68
CA ARG A 278 22.44 -10.95 21.72
C ARG A 278 23.38 -11.13 22.92
N LEU A 279 22.82 -11.44 24.11
CA LEU A 279 23.63 -11.71 25.33
C LEU A 279 24.50 -12.95 25.17
N LEU A 280 24.04 -13.97 24.44
CA LEU A 280 24.82 -15.17 24.12
C LEU A 280 25.87 -14.94 23.01
N GLY A 281 25.92 -13.74 22.41
CA GLY A 281 26.86 -13.44 21.31
C GLY A 281 26.54 -14.17 20.00
N ILE A 282 25.30 -14.64 19.78
CA ILE A 282 24.89 -15.38 18.58
C ILE A 282 24.50 -14.42 17.46
N ILE A 283 23.86 -13.30 17.80
CA ILE A 283 23.44 -12.26 16.83
C ILE A 283 24.15 -10.94 17.14
N ALA A 284 24.35 -10.15 16.06
CA ALA A 284 25.00 -8.84 16.14
C ALA A 284 23.99 -7.69 16.22
#